data_07b28d28af917ab13cf4439287202c54
#
_entry.id   07b28d28af917ab13cf4439287202c54
#
_cell.length_a   1.000
_cell.length_b   1.000
_cell.length_c   1.000
_cell.angle_alpha   90.00
_cell.angle_beta   90.00
_cell.angle_gamma   90.00
#
_symmetry.space_group_name_H-M   'P 1'
#
loop_
_entity.id
_entity.type
_entity.pdbx_description
1 polymer ?
#
loop_
_entity_poly.entity_id
_entity_poly.type
_entity_poly.pdbx_seq_one_letter_code
_entity_poly.pdbx_strand_id
1 'polypeptide(L)'
;MVTGNRAIIIGAGLGLYAAYARGAVDNIIMRTLDVVLAFPSLLLALVIFTTFGVKNWLIIIVVGGTSVPRIARVVRGATVPVVERDFIGAAEALGESRRFIVLRELLPNVSAPLLVEASLRLAYSIAIISSLGFLGFTEKLNAPNWGVMVQEGRGTTETQPWAVIVPVAAIAILTIGAGLIADGITRANAGIDRGRAET
;
A
#
# COMPACT_ATOMS: atom_id res chain seq x y z
N MET A 1 -11.75 -1.16 3.22
CA MET A 1 -11.48 -1.80 1.91
C MET A 1 -11.33 -0.81 0.75
N VAL A 2 -12.15 0.24 0.64
CA VAL A 2 -12.10 1.22 -0.49
C VAL A 2 -10.78 2.01 -0.55
N THR A 3 -10.16 2.30 0.58
CA THR A 3 -8.92 3.08 0.69
C THR A 3 -7.72 2.38 0.05
N GLY A 4 -7.53 1.10 0.34
CA GLY A 4 -6.40 0.33 -0.17
C GLY A 4 -6.42 0.19 -1.70
N ASN A 5 -7.58 -0.10 -2.28
CA ASN A 5 -7.71 -0.29 -3.73
C ASN A 5 -7.35 0.97 -4.54
N ARG A 6 -7.79 2.16 -4.10
CA ARG A 6 -7.48 3.40 -4.82
C ARG A 6 -5.99 3.75 -4.73
N ALA A 7 -5.38 3.60 -3.57
CA ALA A 7 -3.95 3.83 -3.39
C ALA A 7 -3.10 2.86 -4.23
N ILE A 8 -3.51 1.59 -4.32
CA ILE A 8 -2.84 0.58 -5.14
C ILE A 8 -2.93 0.95 -6.63
N ILE A 9 -4.11 1.30 -7.13
CA ILE A 9 -4.31 1.68 -8.54
C ILE A 9 -3.49 2.92 -8.89
N ILE A 10 -3.53 3.97 -8.05
CA ILE A 10 -2.79 5.21 -8.29
C ILE A 10 -1.28 4.95 -8.21
N GLY A 11 -0.81 4.26 -7.17
CA GLY A 11 0.60 3.95 -6.98
C GLY A 11 1.16 3.06 -8.10
N ALA A 12 0.43 2.01 -8.47
CA ALA A 12 0.81 1.14 -9.58
C ALA A 12 0.86 1.90 -10.91
N GLY A 13 -0.16 2.70 -11.21
CA GLY A 13 -0.20 3.52 -12.42
C GLY A 13 0.98 4.50 -12.51
N LEU A 14 1.30 5.19 -11.41
CA LEU A 14 2.45 6.10 -11.34
C LEU A 14 3.78 5.36 -11.49
N GLY A 15 3.94 4.20 -10.85
CA GLY A 15 5.16 3.38 -10.94
C GLY A 15 5.39 2.81 -12.33
N LEU A 16 4.36 2.24 -12.95
CA LEU A 16 4.39 1.74 -14.32
C LEU A 16 4.72 2.86 -15.31
N TYR A 17 4.02 3.99 -15.20
CA TYR A 17 4.21 5.11 -16.12
C TYR A 17 5.59 5.74 -15.97
N ALA A 18 6.09 5.91 -14.74
CA ALA A 18 7.42 6.45 -14.48
C ALA A 18 8.51 5.55 -15.10
N ALA A 19 8.44 4.22 -14.88
CA ALA A 19 9.37 3.27 -15.45
C ALA A 19 9.37 3.27 -16.99
N TYR A 20 8.18 3.35 -17.59
CA TYR A 20 8.03 3.37 -19.05
C TYR A 20 8.48 4.69 -19.67
N ALA A 21 8.12 5.84 -19.07
CA ALA A 21 8.46 7.17 -19.60
C ALA A 21 9.95 7.49 -19.52
N ARG A 22 10.67 6.91 -18.55
CA ARG A 22 12.12 7.12 -18.30
C ARG A 22 12.52 8.60 -18.15
N GLY A 23 13.78 8.86 -17.92
CA GLY A 23 14.39 10.19 -17.99
C GLY A 23 13.77 11.23 -17.01
N ALA A 24 13.48 12.42 -17.51
CA ALA A 24 13.02 13.54 -16.68
C ALA A 24 11.64 13.30 -16.05
N VAL A 25 10.74 12.63 -16.76
CA VAL A 25 9.37 12.33 -16.26
C VAL A 25 9.44 11.38 -15.06
N ASP A 26 10.23 10.32 -15.16
CA ASP A 26 10.49 9.40 -14.08
C ASP A 26 11.06 10.12 -12.86
N ASN A 27 12.09 10.93 -13.06
CA ASN A 27 12.72 11.70 -11.98
C ASN A 27 11.74 12.67 -11.30
N ILE A 28 10.91 13.39 -12.05
CA ILE A 28 9.92 14.32 -11.47
C ILE A 28 8.89 13.57 -10.65
N ILE A 29 8.32 12.48 -11.17
CA ILE A 29 7.34 11.67 -10.45
C ILE A 29 7.94 11.13 -9.16
N MET A 30 9.12 10.49 -9.24
CA MET A 30 9.76 9.90 -8.06
C MET A 30 10.14 10.94 -7.02
N ARG A 31 10.72 12.08 -7.41
CA ARG A 31 11.06 13.17 -6.47
C ARG A 31 9.83 13.77 -5.78
N THR A 32 8.72 13.94 -6.51
CA THR A 32 7.47 14.39 -5.91
C THR A 32 6.95 13.41 -4.87
N LEU A 33 7.01 12.12 -5.17
CA LEU A 33 6.63 11.07 -4.22
C LEU A 33 7.59 10.98 -3.02
N ASP A 34 8.87 11.27 -3.21
CA ASP A 34 9.88 11.27 -2.14
C ASP A 34 9.60 12.37 -1.10
N VAL A 35 9.07 13.52 -1.51
CA VAL A 35 8.64 14.57 -0.57
C VAL A 35 7.58 14.04 0.39
N VAL A 36 6.62 13.25 -0.09
CA VAL A 36 5.60 12.63 0.78
C VAL A 36 6.23 11.61 1.74
N LEU A 37 7.22 10.85 1.29
CA LEU A 37 7.93 9.86 2.11
C LEU A 37 8.86 10.48 3.17
N ALA A 38 9.25 11.75 3.01
CA ALA A 38 10.05 12.46 4.00
C ALA A 38 9.28 12.66 5.32
N PHE A 39 7.95 12.63 5.29
CA PHE A 39 7.13 12.77 6.48
C PHE A 39 6.74 11.39 7.05
N PRO A 40 6.91 11.15 8.35
CA PRO A 40 6.33 9.97 8.99
C PRO A 40 4.81 9.96 8.81
N SER A 41 4.28 8.90 8.21
CA SER A 41 2.87 8.83 7.80
C SER A 41 1.87 9.08 8.93
N LEU A 42 2.18 8.59 10.14
CA LEU A 42 1.33 8.82 11.32
C LEU A 42 1.35 10.31 11.72
N LEU A 43 2.53 10.95 11.75
CA LEU A 43 2.65 12.37 12.09
C LEU A 43 1.94 13.25 11.07
N LEU A 44 2.09 12.94 9.78
CA LEU A 44 1.37 13.66 8.72
C LEU A 44 -0.15 13.53 8.90
N ALA A 45 -0.64 12.33 9.22
CA ALA A 45 -2.04 12.12 9.50
C ALA A 45 -2.52 12.95 10.71
N LEU A 46 -1.77 12.95 11.81
CA LEU A 46 -2.10 13.73 13.01
C LEU A 46 -2.19 15.23 12.71
N VAL A 47 -1.22 15.79 12.01
CA VAL A 47 -1.21 17.22 11.63
C VAL A 47 -2.43 17.56 10.78
N ILE A 48 -2.76 16.73 9.79
CA ILE A 48 -3.93 16.97 8.93
C ILE A 48 -5.23 16.88 9.72
N PHE A 49 -5.39 15.89 10.60
CA PHE A 49 -6.62 15.69 11.35
C PHE A 49 -6.81 16.71 12.46
N THR A 50 -5.74 17.22 13.07
CA THR A 50 -5.83 18.32 14.03
C THR A 50 -6.24 19.63 13.37
N THR A 51 -5.85 19.84 12.10
CA THR A 51 -6.14 21.09 11.36
C THR A 51 -7.53 21.07 10.72
N PHE A 52 -7.91 19.98 10.07
CA PHE A 52 -9.12 19.88 9.25
C PHE A 52 -10.25 19.07 9.90
N GLY A 53 -10.02 18.55 11.11
CA GLY A 53 -10.92 17.62 11.78
C GLY A 53 -10.86 16.21 11.18
N VAL A 54 -11.46 15.25 11.91
CA VAL A 54 -11.49 13.86 11.48
C VAL A 54 -12.75 13.61 10.67
N LYS A 55 -12.58 13.19 9.41
CA LYS A 55 -13.65 12.81 8.49
C LYS A 55 -13.26 11.52 7.78
N ASN A 56 -14.20 10.60 7.57
CA ASN A 56 -13.92 9.30 6.93
C ASN A 56 -13.23 9.44 5.56
N TRP A 57 -13.69 10.38 4.72
CA TRP A 57 -13.06 10.62 3.43
C TRP A 57 -11.60 11.13 3.56
N LEU A 58 -11.33 11.93 4.61
CA LEU A 58 -9.99 12.46 4.85
C LEU A 58 -9.04 11.36 5.36
N ILE A 59 -9.53 10.46 6.22
CA ILE A 59 -8.79 9.25 6.62
C ILE A 59 -8.40 8.43 5.38
N ILE A 60 -9.35 8.24 4.46
CA ILE A 60 -9.12 7.52 3.21
C ILE A 60 -8.02 8.19 2.38
N ILE A 61 -8.07 9.49 2.21
CA ILE A 61 -7.08 10.23 1.41
C ILE A 61 -5.71 10.22 2.08
N VAL A 62 -5.64 10.46 3.38
CA VAL A 62 -4.36 10.57 4.10
C VAL A 62 -3.69 9.21 4.20
N VAL A 63 -4.38 8.18 4.71
CA VAL A 63 -3.81 6.83 4.86
C VAL A 63 -3.52 6.20 3.49
N GLY A 64 -4.41 6.39 2.51
CA GLY A 64 -4.19 5.96 1.13
C GLY A 64 -3.04 6.72 0.47
N GLY A 65 -3.04 8.05 0.57
CA GLY A 65 -2.05 8.92 -0.04
C GLY A 65 -0.62 8.66 0.44
N THR A 66 -0.43 8.40 1.72
CA THR A 66 0.89 8.03 2.28
C THR A 66 1.38 6.65 1.83
N SER A 67 0.49 5.80 1.32
CA SER A 67 0.82 4.49 0.76
C SER A 67 1.24 4.55 -0.72
N VAL A 68 0.71 5.50 -1.49
CA VAL A 68 0.96 5.66 -2.94
C VAL A 68 2.45 5.71 -3.29
N PRO A 69 3.31 6.50 -2.62
CA PRO A 69 4.72 6.60 -2.98
C PRO A 69 5.47 5.27 -2.87
N ARG A 70 5.17 4.48 -1.83
CA ARG A 70 5.82 3.18 -1.62
C ARG A 70 5.42 2.19 -2.68
N ILE A 71 4.13 2.12 -3.00
CA ILE A 71 3.60 1.26 -4.07
C ILE A 71 4.24 1.63 -5.41
N ALA A 72 4.25 2.93 -5.74
CA ALA A 72 4.83 3.43 -6.98
C ALA A 72 6.32 3.06 -7.11
N ARG A 73 7.09 3.16 -6.01
CA ARG A 73 8.52 2.81 -6.00
C ARG A 73 8.75 1.32 -6.21
N VAL A 74 7.98 0.45 -5.55
CA VAL A 74 8.09 -1.01 -5.72
C VAL A 74 7.71 -1.41 -7.14
N VAL A 75 6.58 -0.92 -7.65
CA VAL A 75 6.11 -1.22 -9.01
C VAL A 75 7.09 -0.69 -10.04
N ARG A 76 7.62 0.53 -9.88
CA ARG A 76 8.65 1.06 -10.77
C ARG A 76 9.89 0.18 -10.79
N GLY A 77 10.40 -0.23 -9.61
CA GLY A 77 11.57 -1.11 -9.52
C GLY A 77 11.37 -2.45 -10.22
N ALA A 78 10.18 -3.03 -10.10
CA ALA A 78 9.83 -4.26 -10.80
C ALA A 78 9.62 -4.07 -12.32
N THR A 79 9.20 -2.87 -12.74
CA THR A 79 8.88 -2.58 -14.15
C THR A 79 10.12 -2.25 -14.98
N VAL A 80 11.12 -1.57 -14.41
CA VAL A 80 12.34 -1.14 -15.14
C VAL A 80 12.98 -2.29 -15.93
N PRO A 81 13.29 -3.47 -15.34
CA PRO A 81 13.88 -4.58 -16.09
C PRO A 81 12.93 -5.19 -17.13
N VAL A 82 11.61 -5.03 -16.99
CA VAL A 82 10.63 -5.51 -17.98
C VAL A 82 10.59 -4.59 -19.20
N VAL A 83 10.68 -3.26 -18.99
CA VAL A 83 10.70 -2.27 -20.07
C VAL A 83 11.91 -2.45 -20.99
N GLU A 84 12.99 -3.07 -20.52
CA GLU A 84 14.22 -3.32 -21.30
C GLU A 84 14.16 -4.62 -22.11
N ARG A 85 13.09 -5.39 -22.04
CA ARG A 85 12.94 -6.63 -22.79
C ARG A 85 12.54 -6.38 -24.25
N ASP A 86 13.03 -7.23 -25.15
CA ASP A 86 12.84 -7.13 -26.61
C ASP A 86 11.39 -7.06 -27.05
N PHE A 87 10.46 -7.74 -26.34
CA PHE A 87 9.05 -7.71 -26.72
C PHE A 87 8.41 -6.34 -26.55
N ILE A 88 8.92 -5.51 -25.62
CA ILE A 88 8.46 -4.11 -25.47
C ILE A 88 8.92 -3.28 -26.67
N GLY A 89 10.19 -3.43 -27.08
CA GLY A 89 10.71 -2.78 -28.29
C GLY A 89 9.96 -3.22 -29.56
N ALA A 90 9.59 -4.49 -29.66
CA ALA A 90 8.78 -5.01 -30.75
C ALA A 90 7.37 -4.39 -30.78
N ALA A 91 6.72 -4.27 -29.62
CA ALA A 91 5.40 -3.63 -29.52
C ALA A 91 5.46 -2.13 -29.92
N GLU A 92 6.53 -1.43 -29.50
CA GLU A 92 6.78 -0.03 -29.92
C GLU A 92 6.99 0.10 -31.44
N ALA A 93 7.76 -0.82 -32.03
CA ALA A 93 8.03 -0.85 -33.46
C ALA A 93 6.76 -1.15 -34.29
N LEU A 94 5.83 -1.92 -33.75
CA LEU A 94 4.51 -2.19 -34.33
C LEU A 94 3.54 -1.00 -34.20
N GLY A 95 3.94 0.07 -33.51
CA GLY A 95 3.13 1.28 -33.34
C GLY A 95 2.05 1.16 -32.26
N GLU A 96 2.19 0.21 -31.35
CA GLU A 96 1.23 0.04 -30.26
C GLU A 96 1.18 1.29 -29.34
N SER A 97 -0.02 1.62 -28.87
CA SER A 97 -0.18 2.79 -28.02
C SER A 97 0.48 2.59 -26.65
N ARG A 98 0.97 3.67 -26.04
CA ARG A 98 1.56 3.65 -24.70
C ARG A 98 0.64 3.01 -23.66
N ARG A 99 -0.67 3.25 -23.75
CA ARG A 99 -1.66 2.66 -22.85
C ARG A 99 -1.76 1.15 -23.04
N PHE A 100 -1.69 0.68 -24.28
CA PHE A 100 -1.69 -0.76 -24.58
C PHE A 100 -0.46 -1.43 -23.95
N ILE A 101 0.73 -0.88 -24.19
CA ILE A 101 1.98 -1.42 -23.65
C ILE A 101 1.93 -1.46 -22.11
N VAL A 102 1.53 -0.38 -21.45
CA VAL A 102 1.46 -0.32 -19.99
C VAL A 102 0.45 -1.32 -19.40
N LEU A 103 -0.73 -1.44 -19.99
CA LEU A 103 -1.81 -2.25 -19.42
C LEU A 103 -1.76 -3.72 -19.86
N ARG A 104 -1.28 -4.02 -21.08
CA ARG A 104 -1.30 -5.34 -21.65
C ARG A 104 0.05 -6.06 -21.60
N GLU A 105 1.15 -5.29 -21.62
CA GLU A 105 2.49 -5.86 -21.61
C GLU A 105 3.15 -5.71 -20.22
N LEU A 106 3.19 -4.51 -19.64
CA LEU A 106 3.91 -4.28 -18.39
C LEU A 106 3.12 -4.76 -17.16
N LEU A 107 1.86 -4.37 -17.00
CA LEU A 107 1.07 -4.69 -15.81
C LEU A 107 0.97 -6.20 -15.50
N PRO A 108 0.71 -7.09 -16.46
CA PRO A 108 0.69 -8.52 -16.19
C PRO A 108 2.04 -9.07 -15.71
N ASN A 109 3.14 -8.56 -16.28
CA ASN A 109 4.49 -8.99 -15.94
C ASN A 109 4.97 -8.55 -14.54
N VAL A 110 4.35 -7.51 -13.96
CA VAL A 110 4.65 -7.00 -12.60
C VAL A 110 3.52 -7.24 -11.62
N SER A 111 2.53 -8.04 -11.98
CA SER A 111 1.36 -8.34 -11.14
C SER A 111 1.75 -9.02 -9.82
N ALA A 112 2.74 -9.90 -9.83
CA ALA A 112 3.19 -10.62 -8.64
C ALA A 112 3.76 -9.66 -7.56
N PRO A 113 4.77 -8.82 -7.82
CA PRO A 113 5.25 -7.85 -6.84
C PRO A 113 4.16 -6.83 -6.43
N LEU A 114 3.24 -6.48 -7.34
CA LEU A 114 2.11 -5.61 -7.02
C LEU A 114 1.14 -6.25 -6.01
N LEU A 115 0.81 -7.53 -6.16
CA LEU A 115 -0.06 -8.26 -5.22
C LEU A 115 0.58 -8.40 -3.84
N VAL A 116 1.88 -8.66 -3.77
CA VAL A 116 2.65 -8.71 -2.51
C VAL A 116 2.59 -7.36 -1.82
N GLU A 117 2.91 -6.27 -2.54
CA GLU A 117 2.87 -4.92 -1.98
C GLU A 117 1.44 -4.53 -1.55
N ALA A 118 0.41 -4.91 -2.30
CA ALA A 118 -0.99 -4.69 -1.94
C ALA A 118 -1.36 -5.36 -0.61
N SER A 119 -0.94 -6.60 -0.40
CA SER A 119 -1.18 -7.34 0.85
C SER A 119 -0.49 -6.69 2.04
N LEU A 120 0.78 -6.29 1.88
CA LEU A 120 1.52 -5.56 2.90
C LEU A 120 0.87 -4.21 3.24
N ARG A 121 0.32 -3.50 2.24
CA ARG A 121 -0.40 -2.24 2.47
C ARG A 121 -1.69 -2.42 3.26
N LEU A 122 -2.39 -3.53 3.07
CA LEU A 122 -3.55 -3.85 3.91
C LEU A 122 -3.16 -3.99 5.38
N ALA A 123 -2.14 -4.78 5.69
CA ALA A 123 -1.63 -4.95 7.04
C ALA A 123 -1.21 -3.60 7.66
N TYR A 124 -0.44 -2.80 6.91
CA TYR A 124 0.02 -1.49 7.35
C TYR A 124 -1.13 -0.50 7.58
N SER A 125 -2.15 -0.50 6.72
CA SER A 125 -3.33 0.36 6.88
C SER A 125 -4.12 0.02 8.13
N ILE A 126 -4.24 -1.26 8.49
CA ILE A 126 -4.88 -1.70 9.73
C ILE A 126 -4.14 -1.14 10.95
N ALA A 127 -2.80 -1.25 10.96
CA ALA A 127 -1.98 -0.73 12.05
C ALA A 127 -2.12 0.80 12.19
N ILE A 128 -2.06 1.55 11.09
CA ILE A 128 -2.21 3.03 11.10
C ILE A 128 -3.61 3.45 11.56
N ILE A 129 -4.67 2.83 11.03
CA ILE A 129 -6.06 3.17 11.42
C ILE A 129 -6.31 2.84 12.89
N SER A 130 -5.78 1.71 13.38
CA SER A 130 -5.87 1.35 14.80
C SER A 130 -5.09 2.31 15.70
N SER A 131 -3.90 2.76 15.26
CA SER A 131 -3.10 3.76 15.98
C SER A 131 -3.82 5.12 16.04
N LEU A 132 -4.45 5.54 14.95
CA LEU A 132 -5.25 6.76 14.92
C LEU A 132 -6.46 6.66 15.85
N GLY A 133 -7.14 5.51 15.85
CA GLY A 133 -8.23 5.22 16.78
C GLY A 133 -7.79 5.27 18.25
N PHE A 134 -6.65 4.66 18.57
CA PHE A 134 -6.05 4.71 19.90
C PHE A 134 -5.70 6.15 20.35
N LEU A 135 -5.28 7.01 19.42
CA LEU A 135 -4.98 8.41 19.68
C LEU A 135 -6.23 9.31 19.71
N GLY A 136 -7.44 8.75 19.53
CA GLY A 136 -8.68 9.48 19.57
C GLY A 136 -9.10 10.14 18.24
N PHE A 137 -8.37 9.89 17.15
CA PHE A 137 -8.68 10.43 15.84
C PHE A 137 -9.67 9.52 15.08
N THR A 138 -10.94 9.61 15.46
CA THR A 138 -12.03 8.90 14.79
C THR A 138 -13.20 9.86 14.52
N GLU A 139 -13.94 9.65 13.43
CA GLU A 139 -15.10 10.51 13.09
C GLU A 139 -16.29 10.29 14.04
N LYS A 140 -16.46 9.06 14.50
CA LYS A 140 -17.56 8.69 15.40
C LYS A 140 -16.99 7.95 16.60
N LEU A 141 -17.17 8.51 17.79
CA LEU A 141 -16.75 7.90 19.06
C LEU A 141 -17.35 6.50 19.28
N ASN A 142 -18.53 6.23 18.75
CA ASN A 142 -19.24 4.96 18.90
C ASN A 142 -19.06 4.00 17.69
N ALA A 143 -18.18 4.32 16.73
CA ALA A 143 -17.88 3.38 15.64
C ALA A 143 -16.96 2.26 16.18
N PRO A 144 -17.26 0.97 15.90
CA PRO A 144 -16.44 -0.14 16.35
C PRO A 144 -15.06 -0.03 15.70
N ASN A 145 -14.06 0.28 16.51
CA ASN A 145 -12.65 0.41 16.12
C ASN A 145 -11.78 -0.16 17.23
N TRP A 146 -11.00 -1.16 16.91
CA TRP A 146 -10.15 -1.83 17.90
C TRP A 146 -9.15 -0.88 18.57
N GLY A 147 -8.63 0.13 17.85
CA GLY A 147 -7.77 1.15 18.45
C GLY A 147 -8.49 1.97 19.53
N VAL A 148 -9.73 2.36 19.27
CA VAL A 148 -10.59 3.05 20.27
C VAL A 148 -10.86 2.14 21.47
N MET A 149 -11.18 0.86 21.24
CA MET A 149 -11.40 -0.11 22.32
C MET A 149 -10.16 -0.25 23.22
N VAL A 150 -8.98 -0.26 22.65
CA VAL A 150 -7.70 -0.25 23.41
C VAL A 150 -7.57 1.03 24.22
N GLN A 151 -7.88 2.18 23.64
CA GLN A 151 -7.82 3.47 24.34
C GLN A 151 -8.79 3.52 25.54
N GLU A 152 -10.02 3.09 25.35
CA GLU A 152 -11.05 3.06 26.40
C GLU A 152 -10.70 2.06 27.51
N GLY A 153 -10.21 0.88 27.12
CA GLY A 153 -9.85 -0.20 28.06
C GLY A 153 -8.63 0.07 28.92
N ARG A 154 -7.72 1.00 28.49
CA ARG A 154 -6.45 1.23 29.20
C ARG A 154 -6.66 1.71 30.67
N GLY A 155 -7.74 2.45 30.95
CA GLY A 155 -8.05 2.93 32.29
C GLY A 155 -8.54 1.84 33.25
N THR A 156 -8.98 0.70 32.72
CA THR A 156 -9.51 -0.45 33.46
C THR A 156 -8.61 -1.68 33.39
N THR A 157 -7.38 -1.54 32.91
CA THR A 157 -6.47 -2.68 32.65
C THR A 157 -6.18 -3.51 33.89
N GLU A 158 -6.12 -2.89 35.08
CA GLU A 158 -5.88 -3.60 36.34
C GLU A 158 -7.07 -4.47 36.78
N THR A 159 -8.30 -4.04 36.47
CA THR A 159 -9.53 -4.73 36.85
C THR A 159 -10.11 -5.59 35.75
N GLN A 160 -9.93 -5.16 34.49
CA GLN A 160 -10.45 -5.85 33.29
C GLN A 160 -9.38 -5.89 32.18
N PRO A 161 -8.33 -6.68 32.30
CA PRO A 161 -7.23 -6.73 31.32
C PRO A 161 -7.71 -7.15 29.91
N TRP A 162 -8.79 -7.92 29.84
CA TRP A 162 -9.37 -8.40 28.58
C TRP A 162 -9.90 -7.28 27.68
N ALA A 163 -10.28 -6.12 28.25
CA ALA A 163 -10.73 -4.98 27.50
C ALA A 163 -9.64 -4.42 26.56
N VAL A 164 -8.37 -4.63 26.90
CA VAL A 164 -7.21 -4.25 26.10
C VAL A 164 -6.66 -5.45 25.31
N ILE A 165 -6.53 -6.63 25.95
CA ILE A 165 -5.89 -7.82 25.35
C ILE A 165 -6.66 -8.26 24.09
N VAL A 166 -7.99 -8.33 24.16
CA VAL A 166 -8.81 -8.83 23.03
C VAL A 166 -8.65 -7.99 21.78
N PRO A 167 -8.85 -6.66 21.79
CA PRO A 167 -8.68 -5.85 20.59
C PRO A 167 -7.23 -5.81 20.11
N VAL A 168 -6.23 -5.81 20.98
CA VAL A 168 -4.82 -5.90 20.60
C VAL A 168 -4.54 -7.22 19.88
N ALA A 169 -5.01 -8.34 20.43
CA ALA A 169 -4.87 -9.66 19.80
C ALA A 169 -5.55 -9.71 18.43
N ALA A 170 -6.73 -9.11 18.29
CA ALA A 170 -7.44 -9.03 17.02
C ALA A 170 -6.64 -8.24 15.96
N ILE A 171 -6.07 -7.08 16.32
CA ILE A 171 -5.19 -6.30 15.45
C ILE A 171 -3.96 -7.13 15.04
N ALA A 172 -3.31 -7.79 16.01
CA ALA A 172 -2.12 -8.60 15.78
C ALA A 172 -2.41 -9.77 14.84
N ILE A 173 -3.46 -10.56 15.09
CA ILE A 173 -3.87 -11.70 14.27
C ILE A 173 -4.15 -11.26 12.83
N LEU A 174 -4.91 -10.17 12.65
CA LEU A 174 -5.25 -9.68 11.31
C LEU A 174 -4.02 -9.16 10.56
N THR A 175 -3.12 -8.46 11.26
CA THR A 175 -1.88 -7.92 10.67
C THR A 175 -0.92 -9.06 10.30
N ILE A 176 -0.73 -10.04 11.18
CA ILE A 176 0.10 -11.23 10.92
C ILE A 176 -0.51 -12.04 9.77
N GLY A 177 -1.82 -12.28 9.81
CA GLY A 177 -2.53 -13.03 8.76
C GLY A 177 -2.35 -12.38 7.38
N ALA A 178 -2.46 -11.06 7.28
CA ALA A 178 -2.21 -10.35 6.03
C ALA A 178 -0.74 -10.46 5.58
N GLY A 179 0.21 -10.43 6.50
CA GLY A 179 1.63 -10.69 6.23
C GLY A 179 1.89 -12.10 5.70
N LEU A 180 1.32 -13.12 6.33
CA LEU A 180 1.46 -14.51 5.90
C LEU A 180 0.86 -14.76 4.50
N ILE A 181 -0.24 -14.09 4.16
CA ILE A 181 -0.80 -14.14 2.80
C ILE A 181 0.18 -13.54 1.79
N ALA A 182 0.77 -12.38 2.10
CA ALA A 182 1.78 -11.76 1.25
C ALA A 182 2.99 -12.69 1.02
N ASP A 183 3.50 -13.30 2.08
CA ASP A 183 4.61 -14.27 2.01
C ASP A 183 4.23 -15.52 1.22
N GLY A 184 3.01 -16.02 1.38
CA GLY A 184 2.48 -17.16 0.61
C GLY A 184 2.45 -16.87 -0.89
N ILE A 185 1.96 -15.70 -1.30
CA ILE A 185 1.94 -15.24 -2.70
C ILE A 185 3.38 -15.13 -3.24
N THR A 186 4.31 -14.58 -2.47
CA THR A 186 5.71 -14.44 -2.86
C THR A 186 6.36 -15.80 -3.14
N ARG A 187 6.16 -16.77 -2.24
CA ARG A 187 6.72 -18.13 -2.40
C ARG A 187 6.11 -18.89 -3.57
N ALA A 188 4.81 -18.76 -3.78
CA ALA A 188 4.12 -19.39 -4.91
C ALA A 188 4.66 -18.88 -6.25
N ASN A 189 4.88 -17.56 -6.38
CA ASN A 189 5.44 -16.96 -7.59
C ASN A 189 6.91 -17.34 -7.81
N ALA A 190 7.74 -17.38 -6.77
CA ALA A 190 9.13 -17.80 -6.87
C ALA A 190 9.29 -19.28 -7.25
N GLY A 191 8.31 -20.15 -6.90
CA GLY A 191 8.28 -21.55 -7.32
C GLY A 191 7.97 -21.72 -8.82
N ILE A 192 7.09 -20.90 -9.37
CA ILE A 192 6.73 -20.90 -10.79
C ILE A 192 7.92 -20.48 -11.68
N ASP A 193 8.70 -19.48 -11.24
CA ASP A 193 9.87 -19.02 -12.01
C ASP A 193 10.99 -20.06 -12.06
N ARG A 194 11.19 -20.83 -10.99
CA ARG A 194 12.18 -21.93 -10.98
C ARG A 194 11.78 -23.08 -11.92
N GLY A 195 10.53 -23.47 -11.93
CA GLY A 195 10.02 -24.50 -12.84
C GLY A 195 10.09 -24.11 -14.32
N ARG A 196 10.08 -22.81 -14.66
CA ARG A 196 10.29 -22.33 -16.04
C ARG A 196 11.75 -22.23 -16.48
N ALA A 197 12.69 -22.15 -15.55
CA ALA A 197 14.12 -22.10 -15.84
C ALA A 197 14.72 -23.50 -16.10
N GLU A 198 14.00 -24.58 -15.73
CA GLU A 198 14.44 -25.98 -15.88
C GLU A 198 13.81 -26.68 -17.11
N THR A 199 12.96 -26.01 -17.86
CA THR A 199 12.35 -26.50 -19.14
C THR A 199 12.85 -25.71 -20.32
#